data_36782daf0f0d87a652a9906c8ebcd85e
#
_entry.id   36782daf0f0d87a652a9906c8ebcd85e
#
_cell.length_a   1.000
_cell.length_b   1.000
_cell.length_c   1.000
_cell.angle_alpha   90.00
_cell.angle_beta   90.00
_cell.angle_gamma   90.00
#
_symmetry.space_group_name_H-M   'P 1'
#
loop_
_entity.id
_entity.type
_entity.pdbx_description
1 polymer ?
#
loop_
_entity_poly.entity_id
_entity_poly.type
_entity_poly.pdbx_seq_one_letter_code
_entity_poly.pdbx_strand_id
1 'polypeptide(L)'
;LSRIGELLKLKTEDEVSGDKKTGKIEDITFSDVSFAYTEKPVVQNFNLQAHENDKIVLFGKNGSGKTTIAKLLIGFYKNYTGSIQINGVELRDISVTDLRSRIGIVAQNIFLFSGSLLDNIRYISPESSEQEVMNALEKAGLDISEFAGGLHFIINENGKNLSGGQRQKIALARMIVKNPDVMIFDEATSNLDVATSNLLKQSIRSIFAEKICIIITHDQEMAAVADKVLRLSE
;
A
#
# COMPACT_ATOMS: atom_id res chain seq x y z
N LEU A 1 -0.71 24.26 -29.24
CA LEU A 1 0.68 24.47 -28.78
C LEU A 1 0.75 25.10 -27.37
N SER A 2 -0.18 25.99 -26.98
CA SER A 2 -0.16 26.63 -25.62
C SER A 2 -0.33 25.63 -24.48
N ARG A 3 -1.27 24.68 -24.58
CA ARG A 3 -1.52 23.65 -23.53
C ARG A 3 -0.34 22.70 -23.33
N ILE A 4 0.38 22.32 -24.38
CA ILE A 4 1.60 21.51 -24.28
C ILE A 4 2.70 22.31 -23.59
N GLY A 5 2.84 23.61 -23.93
CA GLY A 5 3.80 24.49 -23.26
C GLY A 5 3.50 24.73 -21.78
N GLU A 6 2.24 24.71 -21.36
CA GLU A 6 1.84 24.78 -19.94
C GLU A 6 2.16 23.49 -19.21
N LEU A 7 1.89 22.31 -19.83
CA LEU A 7 2.24 21.01 -19.27
C LEU A 7 3.76 20.84 -19.07
N LEU A 8 4.57 21.32 -20.01
CA LEU A 8 6.04 21.25 -19.92
C LEU A 8 6.62 22.19 -18.84
N LYS A 9 5.84 23.14 -18.30
CA LYS A 9 6.24 24.01 -17.18
C LYS A 9 5.86 23.45 -15.81
N LEU A 10 5.07 22.37 -15.75
CA LEU A 10 4.75 21.73 -14.49
C LEU A 10 6.01 21.08 -13.94
N LYS A 11 6.30 21.35 -12.68
CA LYS A 11 7.38 20.67 -11.98
C LYS A 11 7.05 19.20 -11.84
N THR A 12 8.04 18.35 -12.06
CA THR A 12 7.92 16.93 -11.81
C THR A 12 7.82 16.67 -10.31
N GLU A 13 7.33 15.51 -9.94
CA GLU A 13 7.20 15.14 -8.52
C GLU A 13 8.58 15.12 -7.83
N ASP A 14 9.63 14.68 -8.54
CA ASP A 14 11.01 14.69 -8.03
C ASP A 14 11.54 16.10 -7.79
N GLU A 15 11.19 17.09 -8.64
CA GLU A 15 11.60 18.50 -8.47
C GLU A 15 10.97 19.19 -7.26
N VAL A 16 9.83 18.69 -6.76
CA VAL A 16 9.14 19.20 -5.58
C VAL A 16 9.29 18.28 -4.37
N SER A 17 9.99 17.16 -4.54
CA SER A 17 10.32 16.19 -3.50
C SER A 17 11.41 16.73 -2.58
N GLY A 18 11.45 16.23 -1.33
CA GLY A 18 12.63 16.39 -0.49
C GLY A 18 13.80 15.54 -1.02
N ASP A 19 14.96 15.71 -0.44
CA ASP A 19 16.20 15.00 -0.81
C ASP A 19 16.71 14.03 0.27
N LYS A 20 16.12 14.09 1.47
CA LYS A 20 16.51 13.22 2.57
C LYS A 20 16.06 11.76 2.31
N LYS A 21 16.90 10.82 2.72
CA LYS A 21 16.58 9.39 2.70
C LYS A 21 16.11 8.93 4.07
N THR A 22 15.13 8.01 4.10
CA THR A 22 14.56 7.49 5.35
C THR A 22 15.42 6.41 6.01
N GLY A 23 16.21 5.66 5.24
CA GLY A 23 16.70 4.38 5.71
C GLY A 23 15.53 3.38 5.93
N LYS A 24 15.74 2.34 6.73
CA LYS A 24 14.66 1.45 7.17
C LYS A 24 13.63 2.27 7.97
N ILE A 25 12.35 2.11 7.66
CA ILE A 25 11.28 2.81 8.40
C ILE A 25 10.95 2.02 9.66
N GLU A 26 11.20 2.62 10.82
CA GLU A 26 10.95 2.04 12.13
C GLU A 26 9.90 2.82 12.94
N ASP A 27 9.67 4.09 12.56
CA ASP A 27 8.73 4.98 13.25
C ASP A 27 7.98 5.87 12.25
N ILE A 28 6.66 6.02 12.49
CA ILE A 28 5.78 6.92 11.75
C ILE A 28 4.98 7.72 12.77
N THR A 29 5.04 9.05 12.71
CA THR A 29 4.28 9.94 13.58
C THR A 29 3.46 10.93 12.78
N PHE A 30 2.17 10.99 13.04
CA PHE A 30 1.26 12.06 12.62
C PHE A 30 0.95 12.91 13.85
N SER A 31 1.15 14.23 13.77
CA SER A 31 0.88 15.19 14.83
C SER A 31 -0.05 16.29 14.33
N ASP A 32 -1.28 16.30 14.83
CA ASP A 32 -2.34 17.27 14.52
C ASP A 32 -2.54 17.51 13.03
N VAL A 33 -2.49 16.44 12.24
CA VAL A 33 -2.55 16.52 10.78
C VAL A 33 -3.96 16.82 10.32
N SER A 34 -4.11 17.89 9.53
CA SER A 34 -5.36 18.20 8.85
C SER A 34 -5.12 18.43 7.36
N PHE A 35 -6.08 17.96 6.55
CA PHE A 35 -5.99 18.02 5.10
C PHE A 35 -7.37 18.21 4.45
N ALA A 36 -7.39 18.99 3.38
CA ALA A 36 -8.55 19.20 2.52
C ALA A 36 -8.14 19.13 1.04
N TYR A 37 -8.97 18.49 0.22
CA TYR A 37 -8.80 18.53 -1.24
C TYR A 37 -9.22 19.87 -1.83
N THR A 38 -10.25 20.48 -1.22
CA THR A 38 -10.79 21.79 -1.55
C THR A 38 -10.96 22.57 -0.24
N GLU A 39 -12.06 23.27 -0.03
CA GLU A 39 -12.32 24.03 1.19
C GLU A 39 -12.74 23.16 2.38
N LYS A 40 -13.39 22.00 2.11
CA LYS A 40 -13.90 21.13 3.18
C LYS A 40 -12.80 20.18 3.66
N PRO A 41 -12.43 20.20 4.95
CA PRO A 41 -11.48 19.27 5.52
C PRO A 41 -11.98 17.83 5.42
N VAL A 42 -11.07 16.91 5.01
CA VAL A 42 -11.33 15.46 4.95
C VAL A 42 -10.62 14.73 6.08
N VAL A 43 -9.50 15.25 6.53
CA VAL A 43 -8.78 14.80 7.72
C VAL A 43 -8.65 15.99 8.65
N GLN A 44 -8.92 15.81 9.95
CA GLN A 44 -8.88 16.90 10.95
C GLN A 44 -8.15 16.41 12.21
N ASN A 45 -7.12 17.14 12.62
CA ASN A 45 -6.37 16.93 13.86
C ASN A 45 -6.00 15.44 14.09
N PHE A 46 -5.61 14.75 13.01
CA PHE A 46 -5.31 13.34 13.06
C PHE A 46 -3.96 13.11 13.73
N ASN A 47 -3.94 12.21 14.70
CA ASN A 47 -2.76 11.82 15.44
C ASN A 47 -2.59 10.30 15.34
N LEU A 48 -1.37 9.85 15.08
CA LEU A 48 -0.99 8.44 15.01
C LEU A 48 0.48 8.30 15.37
N GLN A 49 0.80 7.29 16.16
CA GLN A 49 2.17 6.78 16.32
C GLN A 49 2.19 5.30 15.97
N ALA A 50 3.06 4.93 15.05
CA ALA A 50 3.31 3.56 14.61
C ALA A 50 4.79 3.25 14.73
N HIS A 51 5.10 2.13 15.35
CA HIS A 51 6.46 1.61 15.50
C HIS A 51 6.61 0.29 14.75
N GLU A 52 7.84 -0.12 14.53
CA GLU A 52 8.13 -1.44 13.95
C GLU A 52 7.27 -2.53 14.62
N ASN A 53 6.75 -3.47 13.83
CA ASN A 53 5.86 -4.56 14.23
C ASN A 53 4.41 -4.16 14.54
N ASP A 54 4.05 -2.89 14.64
CA ASP A 54 2.67 -2.46 14.90
C ASP A 54 1.72 -2.86 13.76
N LYS A 55 0.55 -3.39 14.15
CA LYS A 55 -0.60 -3.64 13.27
C LYS A 55 -1.71 -2.67 13.65
N ILE A 56 -1.94 -1.67 12.81
CA ILE A 56 -2.86 -0.57 13.09
C ILE A 56 -4.04 -0.63 12.15
N VAL A 57 -5.24 -0.71 12.70
CA VAL A 57 -6.48 -0.62 11.93
C VAL A 57 -7.01 0.81 11.96
N LEU A 58 -7.20 1.40 10.79
CA LEU A 58 -7.98 2.62 10.58
C LEU A 58 -9.40 2.22 10.23
N PHE A 59 -10.30 2.32 11.19
CA PHE A 59 -11.69 1.93 11.06
C PHE A 59 -12.59 3.17 10.87
N GLY A 60 -13.56 3.09 9.97
CA GLY A 60 -14.53 4.17 9.75
C GLY A 60 -15.37 3.96 8.50
N LYS A 61 -16.43 4.73 8.36
CA LYS A 61 -17.32 4.70 7.18
C LYS A 61 -16.60 5.15 5.91
N ASN A 62 -17.20 4.87 4.77
CA ASN A 62 -16.71 5.41 3.50
C ASN A 62 -16.76 6.95 3.53
N GLY A 63 -15.69 7.59 3.06
CA GLY A 63 -15.56 9.05 3.11
C GLY A 63 -14.94 9.64 4.38
N SER A 64 -14.66 8.83 5.42
CA SER A 64 -14.05 9.32 6.68
C SER A 64 -12.54 9.66 6.58
N GLY A 65 -11.95 9.71 5.41
CA GLY A 65 -10.56 10.13 5.22
C GLY A 65 -9.49 9.03 5.32
N LYS A 66 -9.85 7.75 5.51
CA LYS A 66 -8.90 6.63 5.67
C LYS A 66 -7.90 6.52 4.51
N THR A 67 -8.39 6.42 3.28
CA THR A 67 -7.54 6.38 2.08
C THR A 67 -6.75 7.68 1.90
N THR A 68 -7.27 8.81 2.39
CA THR A 68 -6.54 10.09 2.36
C THR A 68 -5.33 10.04 3.28
N ILE A 69 -5.44 9.44 4.47
CA ILE A 69 -4.30 9.23 5.38
C ILE A 69 -3.22 8.38 4.71
N ALA A 70 -3.59 7.29 4.02
CA ALA A 70 -2.65 6.50 3.25
C ALA A 70 -1.96 7.33 2.14
N LYS A 71 -2.72 8.14 1.41
CA LYS A 71 -2.18 9.02 0.36
C LYS A 71 -1.24 10.09 0.91
N LEU A 72 -1.52 10.62 2.09
CA LEU A 72 -0.60 11.53 2.79
C LEU A 72 0.70 10.82 3.14
N LEU A 73 0.63 9.61 3.73
CA LEU A 73 1.79 8.85 4.15
C LEU A 73 2.75 8.51 2.99
N ILE A 74 2.22 8.22 1.80
CA ILE A 74 3.05 7.95 0.63
C ILE A 74 3.49 9.20 -0.15
N GLY A 75 3.24 10.39 0.43
CA GLY A 75 3.68 11.66 -0.10
C GLY A 75 2.94 12.14 -1.35
N PHE A 76 1.68 11.70 -1.57
CA PHE A 76 0.87 12.21 -2.69
C PHE A 76 0.48 13.67 -2.51
N TYR A 77 0.31 14.11 -1.26
CA TYR A 77 -0.07 15.48 -0.93
C TYR A 77 0.87 16.03 0.12
N LYS A 78 1.38 17.24 -0.11
CA LYS A 78 2.28 17.95 0.80
C LYS A 78 1.65 19.18 1.44
N ASN A 79 0.45 19.56 1.01
CA ASN A 79 -0.31 20.73 1.45
C ASN A 79 -1.23 20.43 2.65
N TYR A 80 -0.75 19.65 3.63
CA TYR A 80 -1.43 19.40 4.90
C TYR A 80 -0.93 20.38 5.98
N THR A 81 -1.69 20.59 7.05
CA THR A 81 -1.24 21.24 8.29
C THR A 81 -0.83 20.18 9.31
N GLY A 82 -0.10 20.59 10.35
CA GLY A 82 0.52 19.65 11.28
C GLY A 82 1.81 19.06 10.74
N SER A 83 2.24 17.93 11.28
CA SER A 83 3.50 17.27 10.94
C SER A 83 3.29 15.77 10.69
N ILE A 84 3.92 15.24 9.65
CA ILE A 84 4.06 13.81 9.41
C ILE A 84 5.55 13.49 9.39
N GLN A 85 5.99 12.63 10.29
CA GLN A 85 7.40 12.28 10.41
C GLN A 85 7.62 10.78 10.19
N ILE A 86 8.72 10.47 9.50
CA ILE A 86 9.26 9.13 9.32
C ILE A 86 10.64 9.11 9.98
N ASN A 87 10.81 8.27 11.00
CA ASN A 87 12.05 8.23 11.80
C ASN A 87 12.47 9.62 12.30
N GLY A 88 11.51 10.45 12.72
CA GLY A 88 11.75 11.82 13.17
C GLY A 88 12.05 12.86 12.07
N VAL A 89 12.05 12.47 10.80
CA VAL A 89 12.25 13.38 9.66
C VAL A 89 10.90 13.78 9.08
N GLU A 90 10.65 15.08 8.89
CA GLU A 90 9.41 15.57 8.28
C GLU A 90 9.25 15.01 6.86
N LEU A 91 8.09 14.44 6.56
CA LEU A 91 7.80 13.76 5.30
C LEU A 91 8.01 14.65 4.07
N ARG A 92 7.77 15.96 4.18
CA ARG A 92 7.99 16.93 3.10
C ARG A 92 9.44 17.03 2.67
N ASP A 93 10.37 16.72 3.57
CA ASP A 93 11.82 16.78 3.34
C ASP A 93 12.38 15.47 2.77
N ILE A 94 11.56 14.41 2.74
CA ILE A 94 11.98 13.08 2.29
C ILE A 94 11.82 12.96 0.77
N SER A 95 12.77 12.28 0.13
CA SER A 95 12.64 11.84 -1.25
C SER A 95 11.46 10.90 -1.43
N VAL A 96 10.51 11.28 -2.27
CA VAL A 96 9.30 10.49 -2.54
C VAL A 96 9.65 9.13 -3.14
N THR A 97 10.68 9.07 -3.97
CA THR A 97 11.17 7.82 -4.56
C THR A 97 11.74 6.88 -3.48
N ASP A 98 12.55 7.39 -2.55
CA ASP A 98 13.07 6.61 -1.43
C ASP A 98 11.93 6.14 -0.51
N LEU A 99 11.03 7.04 -0.11
CA LEU A 99 9.86 6.73 0.70
C LEU A 99 9.02 5.60 0.10
N ARG A 100 8.63 5.72 -1.18
CA ARG A 100 7.78 4.74 -1.87
C ARG A 100 8.47 3.41 -2.14
N SER A 101 9.80 3.39 -2.20
CA SER A 101 10.53 2.12 -2.29
C SER A 101 10.32 1.25 -1.04
N ARG A 102 10.10 1.87 0.12
CA ARG A 102 9.95 1.23 1.42
C ARG A 102 8.51 1.02 1.88
N ILE A 103 7.54 1.57 1.16
CA ILE A 103 6.10 1.40 1.45
C ILE A 103 5.46 0.53 0.38
N GLY A 104 4.75 -0.50 0.80
CA GLY A 104 3.92 -1.35 -0.07
C GLY A 104 2.44 -1.08 0.15
N ILE A 105 1.66 -1.11 -0.93
CA ILE A 105 0.21 -0.91 -0.89
C ILE A 105 -0.49 -2.06 -1.58
N VAL A 106 -1.44 -2.68 -0.87
CA VAL A 106 -2.45 -3.57 -1.43
C VAL A 106 -3.76 -2.77 -1.46
N ALA A 107 -4.12 -2.28 -2.64
CA ALA A 107 -5.31 -1.47 -2.84
C ALA A 107 -6.56 -2.33 -3.06
N GLN A 108 -7.73 -1.77 -2.80
CA GLN A 108 -9.03 -2.38 -3.08
C GLN A 108 -9.15 -2.82 -4.56
N ASN A 109 -8.75 -1.96 -5.48
CA ASN A 109 -8.72 -2.25 -6.91
C ASN A 109 -7.30 -2.63 -7.34
N ILE A 110 -7.06 -3.92 -7.51
CA ILE A 110 -5.76 -4.45 -7.90
C ILE A 110 -5.58 -4.26 -9.40
N PHE A 111 -4.60 -3.44 -9.77
CA PHE A 111 -4.22 -3.25 -11.15
C PHE A 111 -3.28 -4.37 -11.62
N LEU A 112 -3.70 -5.05 -12.71
CA LEU A 112 -2.92 -6.04 -13.44
C LEU A 112 -2.88 -5.64 -14.91
N PHE A 113 -1.68 -5.59 -15.47
CA PHE A 113 -1.53 -5.31 -16.90
C PHE A 113 -1.51 -6.60 -17.72
N SER A 114 -1.80 -6.46 -19.03
CA SER A 114 -1.67 -7.57 -19.97
C SER A 114 -0.20 -7.97 -20.11
N GLY A 115 0.11 -9.23 -19.78
CA GLY A 115 1.46 -9.76 -19.77
C GLY A 115 1.54 -11.05 -18.97
N SER A 116 2.73 -11.63 -18.81
CA SER A 116 2.89 -12.83 -18.03
C SER A 116 2.64 -12.61 -16.53
N LEU A 117 2.33 -13.68 -15.81
CA LEU A 117 2.27 -13.66 -14.34
C LEU A 117 3.61 -13.18 -13.75
N LEU A 118 4.73 -13.66 -14.32
CA LEU A 118 6.09 -13.23 -13.96
C LEU A 118 6.28 -11.72 -14.10
N ASP A 119 5.91 -11.16 -15.27
CA ASP A 119 6.05 -9.72 -15.53
C ASP A 119 5.21 -8.90 -14.55
N ASN A 120 3.97 -9.37 -14.29
CA ASN A 120 3.09 -8.71 -13.35
C ASN A 120 3.69 -8.65 -11.94
N ILE A 121 4.41 -9.67 -11.49
CA ILE A 121 5.05 -9.65 -10.16
C ILE A 121 6.34 -8.82 -10.19
N ARG A 122 7.17 -8.98 -11.22
CA ARG A 122 8.42 -8.23 -11.40
C ARG A 122 8.21 -6.74 -11.63
N TYR A 123 7.00 -6.30 -11.97
CA TYR A 123 6.70 -4.87 -12.21
C TYR A 123 7.18 -3.94 -11.08
N ILE A 124 7.11 -4.40 -9.83
CA ILE A 124 7.54 -3.59 -8.67
C ILE A 124 8.94 -3.96 -8.16
N SER A 125 9.53 -5.05 -8.65
CA SER A 125 10.85 -5.55 -8.29
C SER A 125 11.48 -6.26 -9.50
N PRO A 126 11.95 -5.50 -10.51
CA PRO A 126 12.40 -6.07 -11.80
C PRO A 126 13.55 -7.07 -11.68
N GLU A 127 14.42 -6.89 -10.68
CA GLU A 127 15.62 -7.71 -10.47
C GLU A 127 15.34 -9.07 -9.77
N SER A 128 14.07 -9.32 -9.40
CA SER A 128 13.73 -10.55 -8.70
C SER A 128 13.91 -11.77 -9.60
N SER A 129 14.54 -12.82 -9.07
CA SER A 129 14.68 -14.09 -9.75
C SER A 129 13.34 -14.83 -9.88
N GLU A 130 13.22 -15.76 -10.80
CA GLU A 130 12.02 -16.61 -10.90
C GLU A 130 11.78 -17.43 -9.63
N GLN A 131 12.85 -17.86 -8.96
CA GLN A 131 12.74 -18.58 -7.71
C GLN A 131 12.16 -17.73 -6.58
N GLU A 132 12.54 -16.44 -6.46
CA GLU A 132 11.95 -15.52 -5.49
C GLU A 132 10.48 -15.27 -5.80
N VAL A 133 10.12 -15.14 -7.07
CA VAL A 133 8.72 -15.01 -7.51
C VAL A 133 7.92 -16.27 -7.17
N MET A 134 8.45 -17.46 -7.45
CA MET A 134 7.80 -18.73 -7.10
C MET A 134 7.56 -18.84 -5.59
N ASN A 135 8.58 -18.56 -4.78
CA ASN A 135 8.46 -18.59 -3.32
C ASN A 135 7.44 -17.57 -2.81
N ALA A 136 7.34 -16.39 -3.44
CA ALA A 136 6.37 -15.37 -3.08
C ALA A 136 4.93 -15.78 -3.43
N LEU A 137 4.73 -16.44 -4.58
CA LEU A 137 3.43 -16.99 -4.98
C LEU A 137 2.97 -18.08 -4.01
N GLU A 138 3.84 -18.99 -3.66
CA GLU A 138 3.56 -20.04 -2.68
C GLU A 138 3.17 -19.44 -1.32
N LYS A 139 3.97 -18.50 -0.80
CA LYS A 139 3.65 -17.78 0.46
C LYS A 139 2.35 -17.00 0.39
N ALA A 140 1.99 -16.47 -0.79
CA ALA A 140 0.71 -15.81 -1.03
C ALA A 140 -0.44 -16.81 -1.21
N GLY A 141 -0.19 -18.10 -1.14
CA GLY A 141 -1.18 -19.15 -1.29
C GLY A 141 -1.70 -19.31 -2.73
N LEU A 142 -0.92 -18.91 -3.74
CA LEU A 142 -1.25 -19.11 -5.15
C LEU A 142 -0.56 -20.37 -5.65
N ASP A 143 -1.35 -21.39 -6.01
CA ASP A 143 -0.80 -22.59 -6.62
C ASP A 143 -0.52 -22.33 -8.11
N ILE A 144 0.76 -22.36 -8.48
CA ILE A 144 1.21 -22.12 -9.85
C ILE A 144 0.70 -23.20 -10.82
N SER A 145 0.38 -24.39 -10.33
CA SER A 145 -0.14 -25.48 -11.16
C SER A 145 -1.53 -25.21 -11.74
N GLU A 146 -2.28 -24.26 -11.14
CA GLU A 146 -3.57 -23.80 -11.68
C GLU A 146 -3.41 -23.02 -12.99
N PHE A 147 -2.20 -22.62 -13.36
CA PHE A 147 -1.93 -21.76 -14.50
C PHE A 147 -1.21 -22.52 -15.61
N ALA A 148 -1.87 -22.68 -16.76
CA ALA A 148 -1.26 -23.31 -17.93
C ALA A 148 -0.06 -22.47 -18.41
N GLY A 149 1.15 -23.05 -18.34
CA GLY A 149 2.41 -22.35 -18.63
C GLY A 149 3.07 -21.74 -17.38
N GLY A 150 2.54 -21.96 -16.17
CA GLY A 150 3.18 -21.55 -14.93
C GLY A 150 3.38 -20.04 -14.85
N LEU A 151 4.62 -19.58 -14.59
CA LEU A 151 4.98 -18.16 -14.53
C LEU A 151 4.75 -17.41 -15.85
N HIS A 152 4.72 -18.11 -16.98
CA HIS A 152 4.47 -17.52 -18.30
C HIS A 152 3.00 -17.46 -18.68
N PHE A 153 2.08 -17.84 -17.77
CA PHE A 153 0.65 -17.68 -17.97
C PHE A 153 0.31 -16.22 -18.29
N ILE A 154 -0.45 -16.00 -19.37
CA ILE A 154 -0.80 -14.64 -19.80
C ILE A 154 -2.01 -14.14 -19.03
N ILE A 155 -1.81 -13.07 -18.29
CA ILE A 155 -2.86 -12.31 -17.64
C ILE A 155 -3.43 -11.32 -18.65
N ASN A 156 -4.75 -11.29 -18.82
CA ASN A 156 -5.43 -10.31 -19.64
C ASN A 156 -5.52 -8.96 -18.92
N GLU A 157 -5.83 -7.90 -19.67
CA GLU A 157 -6.00 -6.56 -19.14
C GLU A 157 -6.92 -6.53 -17.90
N ASN A 158 -6.43 -5.91 -16.83
CA ASN A 158 -7.08 -5.85 -15.50
C ASN A 158 -7.36 -7.24 -14.87
N GLY A 159 -6.67 -8.29 -15.31
CA GLY A 159 -6.82 -9.63 -14.74
C GLY A 159 -8.19 -10.24 -15.00
N LYS A 160 -8.84 -9.95 -16.14
CA LYS A 160 -10.21 -10.43 -16.47
C LYS A 160 -10.33 -11.95 -16.51
N ASN A 161 -9.25 -12.65 -16.74
CA ASN A 161 -9.17 -14.12 -16.75
C ASN A 161 -8.78 -14.73 -15.39
N LEU A 162 -8.80 -13.91 -14.32
CA LEU A 162 -8.47 -14.33 -12.97
C LEU A 162 -9.66 -14.15 -12.03
N SER A 163 -9.80 -15.02 -11.03
CA SER A 163 -10.74 -14.82 -9.93
C SER A 163 -10.32 -13.63 -9.05
N GLY A 164 -11.25 -13.11 -8.24
CA GLY A 164 -10.93 -12.06 -7.25
C GLY A 164 -9.82 -12.48 -6.29
N GLY A 165 -9.91 -13.72 -5.78
CA GLY A 165 -8.91 -14.28 -4.88
C GLY A 165 -7.54 -14.45 -5.54
N GLN A 166 -7.48 -14.89 -6.80
CA GLN A 166 -6.20 -14.99 -7.53
C GLN A 166 -5.56 -13.61 -7.72
N ARG A 167 -6.34 -12.57 -8.08
CA ARG A 167 -5.81 -11.20 -8.15
C ARG A 167 -5.24 -10.72 -6.82
N GLN A 168 -5.93 -11.02 -5.70
CA GLN A 168 -5.48 -10.65 -4.37
C GLN A 168 -4.16 -11.35 -3.99
N LYS A 169 -4.06 -12.65 -4.26
CA LYS A 169 -2.85 -13.44 -4.03
C LYS A 169 -1.66 -12.92 -4.86
N ILE A 170 -1.89 -12.49 -6.10
CA ILE A 170 -0.87 -11.84 -6.93
C ILE A 170 -0.41 -10.51 -6.31
N ALA A 171 -1.36 -9.67 -5.84
CA ALA A 171 -1.02 -8.43 -5.15
C ALA A 171 -0.20 -8.69 -3.88
N LEU A 172 -0.55 -9.74 -3.12
CA LEU A 172 0.19 -10.14 -1.94
C LEU A 172 1.60 -10.65 -2.31
N ALA A 173 1.74 -11.47 -3.35
CA ALA A 173 3.04 -11.94 -3.85
C ALA A 173 3.94 -10.77 -4.29
N ARG A 174 3.39 -9.75 -4.96
CA ARG A 174 4.11 -8.51 -5.25
C ARG A 174 4.71 -7.87 -4.00
N MET A 175 3.94 -7.81 -2.92
CA MET A 175 4.39 -7.22 -1.65
C MET A 175 5.45 -8.07 -0.96
N ILE A 176 5.33 -9.40 -1.05
CA ILE A 176 6.33 -10.33 -0.51
C ILE A 176 7.68 -10.16 -1.24
N VAL A 177 7.65 -10.06 -2.57
CA VAL A 177 8.87 -9.82 -3.38
C VAL A 177 9.47 -8.45 -3.09
N LYS A 178 8.64 -7.41 -3.02
CA LYS A 178 9.07 -6.04 -2.71
C LYS A 178 9.69 -5.92 -1.32
N ASN A 179 9.20 -6.69 -0.35
CA ASN A 179 9.63 -6.71 1.05
C ASN A 179 9.74 -5.31 1.69
N PRO A 180 8.69 -4.47 1.64
CA PRO A 180 8.73 -3.11 2.17
C PRO A 180 8.80 -3.09 3.70
N ASP A 181 9.17 -1.95 4.29
CA ASP A 181 9.16 -1.74 5.75
C ASP A 181 7.74 -1.47 6.27
N VAL A 182 6.93 -0.81 5.46
CA VAL A 182 5.55 -0.46 5.78
C VAL A 182 4.59 -1.06 4.77
N MET A 183 3.54 -1.72 5.26
CA MET A 183 2.45 -2.28 4.47
C MET A 183 1.16 -1.50 4.69
N ILE A 184 0.53 -1.05 3.63
CA ILE A 184 -0.80 -0.44 3.65
C ILE A 184 -1.78 -1.39 2.96
N PHE A 185 -2.82 -1.80 3.66
CA PHE A 185 -3.92 -2.59 3.14
C PHE A 185 -5.16 -1.68 3.05
N ASP A 186 -5.48 -1.17 1.86
CA ASP A 186 -6.61 -0.25 1.67
C ASP A 186 -7.84 -1.02 1.18
N GLU A 187 -8.75 -1.33 2.10
CA GLU A 187 -9.96 -2.15 1.87
C GLU A 187 -9.67 -3.49 1.17
N ALA A 188 -8.49 -4.06 1.48
CA ALA A 188 -7.99 -5.25 0.80
C ALA A 188 -8.81 -6.53 1.08
N THR A 189 -9.72 -6.50 2.05
CA THR A 189 -10.65 -7.62 2.36
C THR A 189 -12.03 -7.46 1.73
N SER A 190 -12.34 -6.30 1.16
CA SER A 190 -13.64 -6.07 0.55
C SER A 190 -13.86 -7.00 -0.66
N ASN A 191 -15.01 -7.67 -0.70
CA ASN A 191 -15.40 -8.61 -1.76
C ASN A 191 -14.52 -9.89 -1.85
N LEU A 192 -13.81 -10.26 -0.81
CA LEU A 192 -13.09 -11.54 -0.73
C LEU A 192 -13.99 -12.64 -0.15
N ASP A 193 -13.75 -13.87 -0.61
CA ASP A 193 -14.27 -15.04 0.07
C ASP A 193 -13.57 -15.23 1.44
N VAL A 194 -14.20 -16.02 2.31
CA VAL A 194 -13.71 -16.24 3.68
C VAL A 194 -12.31 -16.84 3.70
N ALA A 195 -11.97 -17.72 2.76
CA ALA A 195 -10.67 -18.39 2.70
C ALA A 195 -9.56 -17.38 2.37
N THR A 196 -9.77 -16.53 1.36
CA THR A 196 -8.83 -15.47 0.96
C THR A 196 -8.68 -14.39 2.03
N SER A 197 -9.79 -14.01 2.71
CA SER A 197 -9.74 -13.08 3.86
C SER A 197 -8.90 -13.66 5.01
N ASN A 198 -9.06 -14.93 5.36
CA ASN A 198 -8.28 -15.59 6.40
C ASN A 198 -6.80 -15.70 6.02
N LEU A 199 -6.49 -16.00 4.75
CA LEU A 199 -5.12 -16.00 4.25
C LEU A 199 -4.46 -14.63 4.43
N LEU A 200 -5.15 -13.54 4.10
CA LEU A 200 -4.64 -12.18 4.31
C LEU A 200 -4.39 -11.89 5.78
N LYS A 201 -5.34 -12.23 6.67
CA LYS A 201 -5.18 -12.08 8.12
C LYS A 201 -3.96 -12.86 8.64
N GLN A 202 -3.78 -14.10 8.17
CA GLN A 202 -2.62 -14.91 8.51
C GLN A 202 -1.32 -14.30 7.98
N SER A 203 -1.31 -13.81 6.73
CA SER A 203 -0.13 -13.17 6.13
C SER A 203 0.32 -11.92 6.91
N ILE A 204 -0.63 -11.10 7.38
CA ILE A 204 -0.33 -9.92 8.21
C ILE A 204 0.37 -10.34 9.50
N ARG A 205 -0.07 -11.43 10.13
CA ARG A 205 0.47 -11.91 11.40
C ARG A 205 1.78 -12.69 11.28
N SER A 206 2.03 -13.33 10.14
CA SER A 206 3.20 -14.20 9.94
C SER A 206 4.22 -13.61 8.98
N ILE A 207 3.85 -13.38 7.72
CA ILE A 207 4.78 -12.91 6.67
C ILE A 207 5.20 -11.46 6.94
N PHE A 208 4.26 -10.62 7.40
CA PHE A 208 4.51 -9.21 7.70
C PHE A 208 4.59 -8.93 9.20
N ALA A 209 4.95 -9.94 10.01
CA ALA A 209 5.04 -9.79 11.47
C ALA A 209 5.97 -8.66 11.90
N GLU A 210 7.12 -8.54 11.25
CA GLU A 210 8.15 -7.54 11.56
C GLU A 210 7.95 -6.20 10.81
N LYS A 211 6.79 -5.99 10.19
CA LYS A 211 6.49 -4.78 9.41
C LYS A 211 5.49 -3.89 10.14
N ILE A 212 5.55 -2.59 9.88
CA ILE A 212 4.43 -1.70 10.22
C ILE A 212 3.30 -2.01 9.25
N CYS A 213 2.12 -2.41 9.75
CA CYS A 213 0.95 -2.64 8.90
C CYS A 213 -0.15 -1.63 9.23
N ILE A 214 -0.56 -0.85 8.26
CA ILE A 214 -1.72 0.06 8.33
C ILE A 214 -2.85 -0.56 7.52
N ILE A 215 -3.93 -0.92 8.20
CA ILE A 215 -5.06 -1.64 7.63
C ILE A 215 -6.26 -0.71 7.61
N ILE A 216 -6.68 -0.30 6.43
CA ILE A 216 -7.86 0.53 6.21
C ILE A 216 -9.03 -0.39 5.91
N THR A 217 -10.06 -0.36 6.77
CA THR A 217 -11.20 -1.24 6.60
C THR A 217 -12.46 -0.71 7.30
N HIS A 218 -13.60 -1.19 6.88
CA HIS A 218 -14.87 -1.10 7.60
C HIS A 218 -15.30 -2.46 8.17
N ASP A 219 -14.49 -3.52 7.96
CA ASP A 219 -14.73 -4.87 8.47
C ASP A 219 -14.21 -5.00 9.92
N GLN A 220 -15.14 -5.29 10.83
CA GLN A 220 -14.81 -5.47 12.26
C GLN A 220 -13.92 -6.67 12.53
N GLU A 221 -13.97 -7.70 11.68
CA GLU A 221 -13.12 -8.89 11.88
C GLU A 221 -11.62 -8.58 11.69
N MET A 222 -11.29 -7.54 10.92
CA MET A 222 -9.90 -7.09 10.75
C MET A 222 -9.34 -6.47 12.04
N ALA A 223 -10.19 -5.99 12.95
CA ALA A 223 -9.72 -5.52 14.25
C ALA A 223 -9.04 -6.62 15.09
N ALA A 224 -9.36 -7.90 14.80
CA ALA A 224 -8.74 -9.03 15.49
C ALA A 224 -7.24 -9.23 15.14
N VAL A 225 -6.73 -8.65 14.05
CA VAL A 225 -5.31 -8.72 13.69
C VAL A 225 -4.52 -7.50 14.17
N ALA A 226 -5.19 -6.49 14.73
CA ALA A 226 -4.60 -5.22 15.10
C ALA A 226 -4.10 -5.19 16.56
N ASP A 227 -3.00 -4.47 16.77
CA ASP A 227 -2.52 -4.06 18.08
C ASP A 227 -3.20 -2.74 18.50
N LYS A 228 -3.53 -1.90 17.54
CA LYS A 228 -4.18 -0.58 17.72
C LYS A 228 -5.34 -0.42 16.75
N VAL A 229 -6.48 0.09 17.24
CA VAL A 229 -7.63 0.43 16.39
C VAL A 229 -7.96 1.91 16.55
N LEU A 230 -7.82 2.67 15.48
CA LEU A 230 -8.19 4.08 15.40
C LEU A 230 -9.52 4.21 14.66
N ARG A 231 -10.52 4.79 15.32
CA ARG A 231 -11.84 5.06 14.74
C ARG A 231 -11.88 6.49 14.22
N LEU A 232 -12.04 6.63 12.91
CA LEU A 232 -12.24 7.92 12.27
C LEU A 232 -13.74 8.24 12.28
N SER A 233 -14.10 9.32 12.99
CA SER A 233 -15.45 9.92 12.97
C SER A 233 -15.57 10.86 11.76
N GLU A 234 -16.81 11.07 11.32
CA GLU A 234 -17.16 12.07 10.31
C GLU A 234 -16.88 13.48 10.80
#